data_1b941364fd7700fd95cc01a1b2fd3fbc
#
_entry.id   1b941364fd7700fd95cc01a1b2fd3fbc
#
_cell.length_a   1.000
_cell.length_b   1.000
_cell.length_c   1.000
_cell.angle_alpha   90.00
_cell.angle_beta   90.00
_cell.angle_gamma   90.00
#
_symmetry.space_group_name_H-M   'P 1'
#
loop_
_entity.id
_entity.type
_entity.pdbx_description
1 polymer ?
#
loop_
_entity_poly.entity_id
_entity_poly.type
_entity_poly.pdbx_seq_one_letter_code
_entity_poly.pdbx_strand_id
1 'polypeptide(L)'
;MQRKKALSRKTPLKATSKKRPKQTIPDLTKKADKEFSRYIRLRDSVYDGEKWVGECITCDRKMVILQDGKWRAGANLGHFIGRGTKELRYDEFNCNLQCAYDNAWLDKEEMLQRYRNGIVDKYGKDTLKELKERAKIIRTNKRDELEQVIHDSKVEVAHMLEHPSNYMV
;
A
#
# COMPACT_ATOMS: atom_id res chain seq x y z
N MET A 1 68.74 20.35 16.28
CA MET A 1 67.28 20.54 16.05
C MET A 1 66.90 20.20 14.59
N GLN A 2 66.29 19.05 14.38
CA GLN A 2 65.87 18.63 13.03
C GLN A 2 64.40 19.04 12.83
N ARG A 3 64.13 19.89 11.81
CA ARG A 3 62.79 20.30 11.41
C ARG A 3 62.08 19.14 10.68
N LYS A 4 60.95 18.64 11.24
CA LYS A 4 60.07 17.69 10.57
C LYS A 4 59.41 18.36 9.35
N LYS A 5 59.64 17.79 8.15
CA LYS A 5 58.94 18.17 6.91
C LYS A 5 57.47 17.79 7.00
N ALA A 6 56.59 18.79 6.84
CA ALA A 6 55.14 18.54 6.72
C ALA A 6 54.82 17.84 5.38
N LEU A 7 54.08 16.73 5.45
CA LEU A 7 53.58 16.02 4.30
C LEU A 7 52.42 16.82 3.65
N SER A 8 52.67 17.41 2.49
CA SER A 8 51.65 18.07 1.70
C SER A 8 50.77 17.04 0.99
N ARG A 9 49.48 17.00 1.31
CA ARG A 9 48.51 16.20 0.58
C ARG A 9 48.30 16.79 -0.83
N LYS A 10 48.82 16.12 -1.84
CA LYS A 10 48.78 16.54 -3.25
C LYS A 10 47.60 16.06 -4.09
N THR A 11 46.50 15.57 -3.52
CA THR A 11 45.35 15.17 -4.37
C THR A 11 44.02 15.47 -3.66
N PRO A 12 43.15 16.35 -4.24
CA PRO A 12 41.78 16.45 -3.80
C PRO A 12 41.06 15.17 -4.19
N LEU A 13 40.45 14.49 -3.21
CA LEU A 13 39.54 13.40 -3.47
C LEU A 13 38.36 13.91 -4.32
N LYS A 14 38.31 13.57 -5.62
CA LYS A 14 37.14 13.77 -6.44
C LYS A 14 36.00 12.96 -5.80
N ALA A 15 35.07 13.64 -5.18
CA ALA A 15 33.80 13.05 -4.75
C ALA A 15 33.01 12.67 -6.01
N THR A 16 33.19 11.45 -6.46
CA THR A 16 32.32 10.86 -7.48
C THR A 16 30.98 10.61 -6.81
N SER A 17 30.04 11.52 -6.97
CA SER A 17 28.64 11.27 -6.64
C SER A 17 28.16 10.14 -7.56
N LYS A 18 28.26 8.90 -7.12
CA LYS A 18 27.63 7.76 -7.80
C LYS A 18 26.14 8.04 -7.86
N LYS A 19 25.63 8.43 -9.03
CA LYS A 19 24.17 8.51 -9.27
C LYS A 19 23.58 7.17 -8.85
N ARG A 20 22.63 7.18 -7.89
CA ARG A 20 21.94 5.96 -7.48
C ARG A 20 21.36 5.29 -8.74
N PRO A 21 21.55 3.98 -8.94
CA PRO A 21 20.99 3.30 -10.10
C PRO A 21 19.48 3.53 -10.13
N LYS A 22 18.94 3.75 -11.33
CA LYS A 22 17.50 3.97 -11.51
C LYS A 22 16.76 2.70 -11.11
N GLN A 23 15.78 2.79 -10.19
CA GLN A 23 15.00 1.65 -9.72
C GLN A 23 14.37 0.88 -10.90
N THR A 24 14.35 -0.44 -10.84
CA THR A 24 13.70 -1.28 -11.86
C THR A 24 12.17 -1.26 -11.72
N ILE A 25 11.43 -1.70 -12.75
CA ILE A 25 9.96 -1.85 -12.66
C ILE A 25 9.55 -2.80 -11.53
N PRO A 26 10.20 -3.97 -11.33
CA PRO A 26 9.91 -4.82 -10.17
C PRO A 26 10.12 -4.13 -8.81
N ASP A 27 11.17 -3.30 -8.66
CA ASP A 27 11.42 -2.57 -7.41
C ASP A 27 10.35 -1.50 -7.16
N LEU A 28 9.97 -0.76 -8.22
CA LEU A 28 8.88 0.20 -8.14
C LEU A 28 7.55 -0.47 -7.81
N THR A 29 7.25 -1.63 -8.42
CA THR A 29 6.04 -2.41 -8.12
C THR A 29 5.99 -2.81 -6.64
N LYS A 30 7.10 -3.36 -6.09
CA LYS A 30 7.16 -3.69 -4.65
C LYS A 30 6.94 -2.48 -3.76
N LYS A 31 7.47 -1.33 -4.15
CA LYS A 31 7.30 -0.08 -3.40
C LYS A 31 5.86 0.42 -3.50
N ALA A 32 5.27 0.39 -4.69
CA ALA A 32 3.86 0.74 -4.89
C ALA A 32 2.93 -0.16 -4.08
N ASP A 33 3.13 -1.49 -4.11
CA ASP A 33 2.37 -2.44 -3.30
C ASP A 33 2.43 -2.10 -1.81
N LYS A 34 3.60 -1.73 -1.30
CA LYS A 34 3.79 -1.37 0.11
C LYS A 34 3.05 -0.08 0.48
N GLU A 35 3.22 0.98 -0.29
CA GLU A 35 2.62 2.28 0.06
C GLU A 35 1.10 2.25 -0.17
N PHE A 36 0.63 1.64 -1.25
CA PHE A 36 -0.79 1.45 -1.50
C PHE A 36 -1.47 0.56 -0.43
N SER A 37 -0.80 -0.50 0.04
CA SER A 37 -1.30 -1.29 1.16
C SER A 37 -1.45 -0.48 2.45
N ARG A 38 -0.55 0.46 2.73
CA ARG A 38 -0.64 1.35 3.88
C ARG A 38 -1.84 2.28 3.76
N TYR A 39 -2.02 2.87 2.58
CA TYR A 39 -3.14 3.75 2.28
C TYR A 39 -4.47 3.04 2.48
N ILE A 40 -4.72 1.92 1.79
CA ILE A 40 -5.99 1.19 1.89
C ILE A 40 -6.29 0.72 3.32
N ARG A 41 -5.27 0.29 4.05
CA ARG A 41 -5.44 -0.14 5.45
C ARG A 41 -5.87 1.00 6.37
N LEU A 42 -5.38 2.22 6.16
CA LEU A 42 -5.85 3.40 6.89
C LEU A 42 -7.21 3.88 6.37
N ARG A 43 -7.43 3.93 5.06
CA ARG A 43 -8.71 4.31 4.45
C ARG A 43 -9.88 3.50 5.02
N ASP A 44 -9.65 2.19 5.25
CA ASP A 44 -10.64 1.25 5.79
C ASP A 44 -10.59 1.15 7.32
N SER A 45 -10.08 2.16 7.98
CA SER A 45 -10.00 2.21 9.44
C SER A 45 -10.44 3.57 9.98
N VAL A 46 -10.71 3.61 11.27
CA VAL A 46 -11.06 4.81 12.03
C VAL A 46 -10.06 5.00 13.15
N TYR A 47 -9.88 6.24 13.60
CA TYR A 47 -9.02 6.57 14.72
C TYR A 47 -9.85 6.63 16.01
N ASP A 48 -9.51 5.84 17.03
CA ASP A 48 -10.25 5.80 18.31
C ASP A 48 -9.70 6.75 19.38
N GLY A 49 -8.81 7.66 19.02
CA GLY A 49 -8.11 8.58 19.92
C GLY A 49 -6.71 8.09 20.33
N GLU A 50 -6.41 6.81 20.15
CA GLU A 50 -5.13 6.19 20.52
C GLU A 50 -4.49 5.43 19.35
N LYS A 51 -5.30 4.74 18.56
CA LYS A 51 -4.88 3.85 17.47
C LYS A 51 -5.87 3.84 16.33
N TRP A 52 -5.39 3.37 15.18
CA TRP A 52 -6.23 3.11 14.01
C TRP A 52 -6.76 1.70 14.05
N VAL A 53 -8.08 1.56 13.96
CA VAL A 53 -8.80 0.28 14.01
C VAL A 53 -9.66 0.13 12.78
N GLY A 54 -9.55 -0.98 12.07
CA GLY A 54 -10.36 -1.27 10.89
C GLY A 54 -11.03 -2.63 10.98
N GLU A 55 -12.00 -2.87 10.11
CA GLU A 55 -12.75 -4.11 10.03
C GLU A 55 -12.42 -4.88 8.76
N CYS A 56 -12.31 -6.20 8.87
CA CYS A 56 -12.11 -7.09 7.73
C CYS A 56 -13.36 -7.08 6.84
N ILE A 57 -13.22 -6.76 5.56
CA ILE A 57 -14.34 -6.75 4.60
C ILE A 57 -15.03 -8.13 4.44
N THR A 58 -14.39 -9.20 4.87
CA THR A 58 -14.86 -10.58 4.67
C THR A 58 -15.56 -11.15 5.91
N CYS A 59 -15.14 -10.77 7.12
CA CYS A 59 -15.64 -11.39 8.37
C CYS A 59 -15.86 -10.38 9.49
N ASP A 60 -15.82 -9.09 9.21
CA ASP A 60 -16.07 -7.96 10.15
C ASP A 60 -15.16 -7.96 11.40
N ARG A 61 -14.10 -8.79 11.39
CA ARG A 61 -13.13 -8.81 12.49
C ARG A 61 -12.45 -7.46 12.62
N LYS A 62 -12.50 -6.88 13.79
CA LYS A 62 -11.75 -5.67 14.15
C LYS A 62 -10.27 -5.96 14.33
N MET A 63 -9.44 -5.09 13.77
CA MET A 63 -7.99 -5.21 13.79
C MET A 63 -7.34 -3.86 14.04
N VAL A 64 -6.31 -3.85 14.88
CA VAL A 64 -5.45 -2.66 15.02
C VAL A 64 -4.55 -2.56 13.79
N ILE A 65 -4.59 -1.43 13.14
CA ILE A 65 -3.85 -1.15 11.91
C ILE A 65 -2.52 -0.45 12.22
N LEU A 66 -2.61 0.61 13.01
CA LEU A 66 -1.47 1.44 13.39
C LEU A 66 -1.64 1.89 14.84
N GLN A 67 -0.59 1.76 15.64
CA GLN A 67 -0.55 2.21 17.04
C GLN A 67 0.89 2.59 17.39
N ASP A 68 1.10 3.71 18.10
CA ASP A 68 2.41 4.22 18.50
C ASP A 68 3.39 4.35 17.29
N GLY A 69 2.87 4.78 16.12
CA GLY A 69 3.64 4.88 14.88
C GLY A 69 4.05 3.53 14.26
N LYS A 70 3.57 2.40 14.80
CA LYS A 70 3.94 1.05 14.35
C LYS A 70 2.77 0.36 13.65
N TRP A 71 3.01 -0.05 12.41
CA TRP A 71 2.07 -0.88 11.64
C TRP A 71 1.96 -2.27 12.26
N ARG A 72 0.72 -2.69 12.52
CA ARG A 72 0.46 -4.00 13.14
C ARG A 72 0.35 -5.10 12.09
N ALA A 73 0.77 -6.31 12.46
CA ALA A 73 0.58 -7.52 11.67
C ALA A 73 -0.87 -8.01 11.71
N GLY A 74 -1.22 -8.91 10.78
CA GLY A 74 -2.55 -9.54 10.75
C GLY A 74 -3.60 -8.80 9.95
N ALA A 75 -3.37 -7.53 9.62
CA ALA A 75 -4.19 -6.73 8.72
C ALA A 75 -3.52 -6.59 7.36
N ASN A 76 -4.13 -7.12 6.32
CA ASN A 76 -3.59 -7.20 4.96
C ASN A 76 -4.41 -6.35 3.98
N LEU A 77 -3.80 -6.05 2.84
CA LEU A 77 -4.49 -5.60 1.65
C LEU A 77 -5.03 -6.82 0.92
N GLY A 78 -6.35 -7.02 0.92
CA GLY A 78 -7.05 -7.99 0.09
C GLY A 78 -7.29 -7.45 -1.32
N HIS A 79 -7.22 -8.32 -2.33
CA HIS A 79 -7.59 -8.01 -3.71
C HIS A 79 -8.71 -8.94 -4.13
N PHE A 80 -9.90 -8.41 -4.40
CA PHE A 80 -11.02 -9.22 -4.88
C PHE A 80 -10.69 -9.91 -6.21
N ILE A 81 -10.20 -9.15 -7.19
CA ILE A 81 -9.58 -9.67 -8.41
C ILE A 81 -8.07 -9.60 -8.23
N GLY A 82 -7.41 -10.74 -8.35
CA GLY A 82 -6.02 -10.94 -7.96
C GLY A 82 -5.01 -9.97 -8.60
N ARG A 83 -3.89 -9.74 -7.92
CA ARG A 83 -2.79 -8.84 -8.30
C ARG A 83 -2.18 -9.08 -9.69
N GLY A 84 -2.48 -10.24 -10.31
CA GLY A 84 -2.10 -10.54 -11.69
C GLY A 84 -2.74 -9.60 -12.71
N THR A 85 -3.98 -9.17 -12.44
CA THR A 85 -4.73 -8.21 -13.25
C THR A 85 -4.21 -6.80 -12.99
N LYS A 86 -3.30 -6.33 -13.87
CA LYS A 86 -2.59 -5.06 -13.69
C LYS A 86 -3.52 -3.85 -13.67
N GLU A 87 -4.62 -3.89 -14.41
CA GLU A 87 -5.64 -2.85 -14.44
C GLU A 87 -6.23 -2.57 -13.05
N LEU A 88 -6.40 -3.62 -12.24
CA LEU A 88 -7.07 -3.55 -10.94
C LEU A 88 -6.14 -3.68 -9.74
N ARG A 89 -4.80 -3.75 -9.97
CA ARG A 89 -3.83 -3.97 -8.90
C ARG A 89 -3.85 -2.86 -7.85
N TYR A 90 -4.08 -1.63 -8.28
CA TYR A 90 -4.11 -0.43 -7.42
C TYR A 90 -5.47 0.26 -7.51
N ASP A 91 -6.53 -0.51 -7.73
CA ASP A 91 -7.88 -0.02 -7.77
C ASP A 91 -8.52 -0.06 -6.37
N GLU A 92 -9.07 1.06 -5.92
CA GLU A 92 -9.59 1.22 -4.56
C GLU A 92 -10.86 0.40 -4.29
N PHE A 93 -11.68 0.14 -5.31
CA PHE A 93 -12.87 -0.70 -5.18
C PHE A 93 -12.51 -2.18 -5.15
N ASN A 94 -11.45 -2.56 -5.86
CA ASN A 94 -10.92 -3.91 -5.88
C ASN A 94 -10.14 -4.29 -4.61
N CYS A 95 -9.59 -3.28 -3.93
CA CYS A 95 -8.64 -3.45 -2.84
C CYS A 95 -9.24 -2.98 -1.51
N ASN A 96 -9.30 -3.86 -0.51
CA ASN A 96 -9.90 -3.56 0.78
C ASN A 96 -9.11 -4.19 1.93
N LEU A 97 -9.34 -3.69 3.15
CA LEU A 97 -8.77 -4.26 4.36
C LEU A 97 -9.31 -5.67 4.60
N GLN A 98 -8.41 -6.61 4.79
CA GLN A 98 -8.75 -8.01 5.06
C GLN A 98 -7.84 -8.57 6.16
N CYS A 99 -8.37 -9.46 7.01
CA CYS A 99 -7.55 -10.16 7.98
C CYS A 99 -6.63 -11.18 7.29
N ALA A 100 -5.50 -11.51 7.93
CA ALA A 100 -4.51 -12.41 7.33
C ALA A 100 -5.09 -13.79 7.01
N TYR A 101 -6.00 -14.29 7.87
CA TYR A 101 -6.64 -15.59 7.65
C TYR A 101 -7.49 -15.59 6.38
N ASP A 102 -8.47 -14.68 6.26
CA ASP A 102 -9.37 -14.64 5.11
C ASP A 102 -8.64 -14.31 3.82
N ASN A 103 -7.61 -13.45 3.90
CA ASN A 103 -6.78 -13.13 2.74
C ASN A 103 -5.95 -14.34 2.24
N ALA A 104 -5.54 -15.23 3.15
CA ALA A 104 -4.82 -16.47 2.81
C ALA A 104 -5.74 -17.53 2.17
N TRP A 105 -7.03 -17.48 2.46
CA TRP A 105 -8.03 -18.45 1.98
C TRP A 105 -9.00 -17.85 0.95
N LEU A 106 -8.64 -16.73 0.31
CA LEU A 106 -9.52 -16.02 -0.62
C LEU A 106 -9.81 -16.82 -1.93
N ASP A 107 -9.03 -17.83 -2.22
CA ASP A 107 -9.27 -18.80 -3.30
C ASP A 107 -10.44 -19.76 -3.03
N LYS A 108 -10.89 -19.87 -1.77
CA LYS A 108 -12.07 -20.64 -1.41
C LYS A 108 -13.34 -19.89 -1.76
N GLU A 109 -14.31 -20.59 -2.39
CA GLU A 109 -15.56 -19.98 -2.87
C GLU A 109 -16.33 -19.26 -1.73
N GLU A 110 -16.34 -19.82 -0.53
CA GLU A 110 -16.98 -19.18 0.63
C GLU A 110 -16.34 -17.82 0.96
N MET A 111 -15.01 -17.74 1.01
CA MET A 111 -14.31 -16.49 1.30
C MET A 111 -14.50 -15.47 0.17
N LEU A 112 -14.47 -15.95 -1.08
CA LEU A 112 -14.71 -15.10 -2.23
C LEU A 112 -16.15 -14.56 -2.22
N GLN A 113 -17.13 -15.36 -1.83
CA GLN A 113 -18.53 -14.93 -1.72
C GLN A 113 -18.72 -13.90 -0.61
N ARG A 114 -18.08 -14.09 0.54
CA ARG A 114 -18.08 -13.09 1.64
C ARG A 114 -17.45 -11.77 1.18
N TYR A 115 -16.35 -11.83 0.44
CA TYR A 115 -15.73 -10.62 -0.11
C TYR A 115 -16.65 -9.91 -1.11
N ARG A 116 -17.34 -10.66 -1.99
CA ARG A 116 -18.36 -10.08 -2.90
C ARG A 116 -19.43 -9.34 -2.12
N ASN A 117 -19.95 -9.95 -1.06
CA ASN A 117 -20.96 -9.32 -0.21
C ASN A 117 -20.43 -8.02 0.40
N GLY A 118 -19.24 -8.05 1.00
CA GLY A 118 -18.60 -6.85 1.56
C GLY A 118 -18.39 -5.72 0.53
N ILE A 119 -18.04 -6.05 -0.73
CA ILE A 119 -17.97 -5.04 -1.80
C ILE A 119 -19.35 -4.46 -2.09
N VAL A 120 -20.38 -5.32 -2.18
CA VAL A 120 -21.76 -4.87 -2.46
C VAL A 120 -22.25 -3.97 -1.33
N ASP A 121 -22.01 -4.32 -0.09
CA ASP A 121 -22.45 -3.57 1.09
C ASP A 121 -21.73 -2.20 1.17
N LYS A 122 -20.45 -2.18 0.82
CA LYS A 122 -19.63 -0.96 0.90
C LYS A 122 -19.80 -0.02 -0.29
N TYR A 123 -19.95 -0.54 -1.51
CA TYR A 123 -19.86 0.23 -2.75
C TYR A 123 -21.08 0.05 -3.69
N GLY A 124 -21.96 -0.88 -3.40
CA GLY A 124 -23.11 -1.19 -4.25
C GLY A 124 -22.87 -2.30 -5.28
N LYS A 125 -23.98 -2.81 -5.84
CA LYS A 125 -23.98 -4.00 -6.74
C LYS A 125 -23.27 -3.75 -8.06
N ASP A 126 -23.34 -2.56 -8.61
CA ASP A 126 -22.78 -2.24 -9.92
C ASP A 126 -21.25 -2.30 -9.93
N THR A 127 -20.60 -2.07 -8.78
CA THR A 127 -19.15 -2.17 -8.61
C THR A 127 -18.59 -3.53 -9.04
N LEU A 128 -19.27 -4.62 -8.71
CA LEU A 128 -18.83 -5.97 -9.10
C LEU A 128 -18.86 -6.18 -10.62
N LYS A 129 -19.84 -5.61 -11.30
CA LYS A 129 -19.95 -5.66 -12.76
C LYS A 129 -18.83 -4.85 -13.40
N GLU A 130 -18.61 -3.64 -12.91
CA GLU A 130 -17.54 -2.76 -13.39
C GLU A 130 -16.17 -3.40 -13.23
N LEU A 131 -15.84 -3.93 -12.04
CA LEU A 131 -14.59 -4.64 -11.79
C LEU A 131 -14.36 -5.80 -12.74
N LYS A 132 -15.41 -6.60 -13.03
CA LYS A 132 -15.33 -7.73 -13.97
C LYS A 132 -15.08 -7.27 -15.41
N GLU A 133 -15.69 -6.19 -15.86
CA GLU A 133 -15.45 -5.65 -17.21
C GLU A 133 -14.04 -5.07 -17.31
N ARG A 134 -13.60 -4.29 -16.33
CA ARG A 134 -12.23 -3.74 -16.29
C ARG A 134 -11.15 -4.83 -16.18
N ALA A 135 -11.44 -5.95 -15.55
CA ALA A 135 -10.53 -7.09 -15.47
C ALA A 135 -10.15 -7.69 -16.83
N LYS A 136 -10.94 -7.46 -17.87
CA LYS A 136 -10.66 -7.90 -19.25
C LYS A 136 -9.60 -7.04 -19.95
N ILE A 137 -9.29 -5.89 -19.41
CA ILE A 137 -8.30 -4.96 -19.96
C ILE A 137 -6.90 -5.49 -19.70
N ILE A 138 -6.17 -5.77 -20.77
CA ILE A 138 -4.78 -6.23 -20.70
C ILE A 138 -3.88 -5.00 -20.72
N ARG A 139 -3.08 -4.83 -19.65
CA ARG A 139 -2.08 -3.76 -19.57
C ARG A 139 -0.82 -4.20 -18.83
N THR A 140 0.22 -3.39 -18.95
CA THR A 140 1.47 -3.54 -18.20
C THR A 140 1.69 -2.33 -17.30
N ASN A 141 2.35 -2.51 -16.18
CA ASN A 141 2.73 -1.40 -15.31
C ASN A 141 3.77 -0.52 -16.00
N LYS A 142 3.49 0.77 -16.11
CA LYS A 142 4.46 1.77 -16.56
C LYS A 142 5.13 2.42 -15.35
N ARG A 143 6.31 2.98 -15.57
CA ARG A 143 7.11 3.61 -14.51
C ARG A 143 6.38 4.79 -13.86
N ASP A 144 5.91 5.70 -14.68
CA ASP A 144 5.19 6.90 -14.28
C ASP A 144 3.94 6.59 -13.47
N GLU A 145 3.17 5.58 -13.89
CA GLU A 145 1.99 5.11 -13.15
C GLU A 145 2.37 4.56 -11.76
N LEU A 146 3.44 3.76 -11.66
CA LEU A 146 3.90 3.23 -10.38
C LEU A 146 4.44 4.34 -9.46
N GLU A 147 5.17 5.31 -10.02
CA GLU A 147 5.66 6.47 -9.29
C GLU A 147 4.49 7.33 -8.79
N GLN A 148 3.43 7.48 -9.59
CA GLN A 148 2.21 8.18 -9.19
C GLN A 148 1.49 7.45 -8.05
N VAL A 149 1.24 6.15 -8.16
CA VAL A 149 0.64 5.34 -7.07
C VAL A 149 1.43 5.47 -5.77
N ILE A 150 2.77 5.46 -5.85
CA ILE A 150 3.64 5.64 -4.67
C ILE A 150 3.46 7.04 -4.07
N HIS A 151 3.41 8.06 -4.92
CA HIS A 151 3.25 9.44 -4.49
C HIS A 151 1.91 9.65 -3.80
N ASP A 152 0.81 9.33 -4.49
CA ASP A 152 -0.55 9.56 -4.00
C ASP A 152 -0.82 8.78 -2.71
N SER A 153 -0.45 7.49 -2.67
CA SER A 153 -0.60 6.70 -1.45
C SER A 153 0.13 7.30 -0.25
N LYS A 154 1.30 7.90 -0.46
CA LYS A 154 2.04 8.55 0.63
C LYS A 154 1.41 9.85 1.07
N VAL A 155 0.90 10.65 0.13
CA VAL A 155 0.21 11.90 0.43
C VAL A 155 -1.03 11.61 1.26
N GLU A 156 -1.85 10.65 0.85
CA GLU A 156 -3.05 10.24 1.58
C GLU A 156 -2.73 9.71 2.98
N VAL A 157 -1.73 8.84 3.11
CA VAL A 157 -1.29 8.34 4.42
C VAL A 157 -0.81 9.48 5.31
N ALA A 158 0.00 10.42 4.79
CA ALA A 158 0.47 11.56 5.56
C ALA A 158 -0.69 12.44 6.03
N HIS A 159 -1.62 12.76 5.12
CA HIS A 159 -2.81 13.55 5.45
C HIS A 159 -3.65 12.92 6.57
N MET A 160 -3.90 11.60 6.49
CA MET A 160 -4.65 10.88 7.53
C MET A 160 -3.95 10.93 8.88
N LEU A 161 -2.62 10.78 8.89
CA LEU A 161 -1.82 10.76 10.12
C LEU A 161 -1.64 12.16 10.74
N GLU A 162 -1.64 13.21 9.92
CA GLU A 162 -1.59 14.60 10.37
C GLU A 162 -2.93 15.10 10.91
N HIS A 163 -4.04 14.55 10.41
CA HIS A 163 -5.41 14.96 10.76
C HIS A 163 -6.28 13.80 11.25
N PRO A 164 -5.85 13.02 12.27
CA PRO A 164 -6.58 11.82 12.69
C PRO A 164 -8.00 12.12 13.20
N SER A 165 -8.24 13.32 13.72
CA SER A 165 -9.57 13.76 14.17
C SER A 165 -10.64 13.75 13.08
N ASN A 166 -10.26 13.88 11.79
CA ASN A 166 -11.19 13.81 10.67
C ASN A 166 -11.71 12.37 10.41
N TYR A 167 -11.12 11.38 11.07
CA TYR A 167 -11.38 9.94 10.89
C TYR A 167 -11.83 9.27 12.20
N MET A 168 -12.30 10.06 13.16
CA MET A 168 -12.90 9.55 14.41
C MET A 168 -14.36 9.13 14.19
N VAL A 169 -14.79 8.12 14.95
CA VAL A 169 -16.21 7.70 15.08
C VAL A 169 -16.85 8.38 16.25
#